data_9289b4b0575916acd4e212afaf389320
#
_entry.id   9289b4b0575916acd4e212afaf389320
#
_cell.length_a   1.000
_cell.length_b   1.000
_cell.length_c   1.000
_cell.angle_alpha   90.00
_cell.angle_beta   90.00
_cell.angle_gamma   90.00
#
_symmetry.space_group_name_H-M   'P 1'
#
loop_
_entity.id
_entity.type
_entity.pdbx_description
1 polymer ?
#
loop_
_entity_poly.entity_id
_entity_poly.type
_entity_poly.pdbx_seq_one_letter_code
_entity_poly.pdbx_strand_id
1 'polypeptide(L)'
;TAQDGQTITVGAAKLGTFMVMAVSGGVDVRKDLGSRSFHLRGGLGGLDRAPVRPGQVLPIGGAPQGPDLTASIAPRVSSGAYRVVLGP
;
A
#
# COMPACT_ATOMS: atom_id res chain seq x y z
N THR A 1 3.72 -11.46 -11.76
CA THR A 1 4.64 -10.34 -12.08
C THR A 1 4.03 -9.52 -13.20
N ALA A 2 4.01 -8.21 -13.09
CA ALA A 2 3.61 -7.30 -14.15
C ALA A 2 4.83 -6.89 -14.96
N GLN A 3 4.67 -6.79 -16.27
CA GLN A 3 5.70 -6.35 -17.21
C GLN A 3 5.44 -4.90 -17.65
N ASP A 4 6.44 -4.27 -18.21
CA ASP A 4 6.34 -2.92 -18.77
C ASP A 4 5.20 -2.82 -19.80
N GLY A 5 4.44 -1.74 -19.73
CA GLY A 5 3.27 -1.50 -20.58
C GLY A 5 1.99 -2.25 -20.17
N GLN A 6 2.03 -3.09 -19.14
CA GLN A 6 0.85 -3.80 -18.69
C GLN A 6 -0.04 -2.92 -17.77
N THR A 7 -1.34 -3.15 -17.86
CA THR A 7 -2.32 -2.54 -16.97
C THR A 7 -2.71 -3.51 -15.86
N ILE A 8 -2.62 -3.05 -14.63
CA ILE A 8 -3.08 -3.79 -13.45
C ILE A 8 -4.46 -3.25 -13.06
N THR A 9 -5.47 -4.10 -13.09
CA THR A 9 -6.82 -3.75 -12.65
C THR A 9 -7.06 -4.29 -11.24
N VAL A 10 -7.39 -3.40 -10.32
CA VAL A 10 -7.73 -3.75 -8.94
C VAL A 10 -9.23 -3.70 -8.79
N GLY A 11 -9.85 -4.87 -8.60
CA GLY A 11 -11.29 -5.00 -8.38
C GLY A 11 -11.70 -4.73 -6.92
N ALA A 12 -12.99 -4.95 -6.63
CA ALA A 12 -13.49 -4.82 -5.26
C ALA A 12 -12.86 -5.87 -4.33
N ALA A 13 -12.61 -5.49 -3.09
CA ALA A 13 -12.14 -6.41 -2.07
C ALA A 13 -13.21 -7.47 -1.78
N LYS A 14 -12.84 -8.75 -1.90
CA LYS A 14 -13.74 -9.87 -1.60
C LYS A 14 -13.78 -10.21 -0.12
N LEU A 15 -12.75 -9.84 0.61
CA LEU A 15 -12.61 -10.07 2.04
C LEU A 15 -11.81 -8.92 2.66
N GLY A 16 -12.25 -8.43 3.81
CA GLY A 16 -11.62 -7.28 4.47
C GLY A 16 -11.99 -5.94 3.86
N THR A 17 -11.45 -4.88 4.43
CA THR A 17 -11.74 -3.48 4.05
C THR A 17 -10.61 -2.85 3.25
N PHE A 18 -9.41 -3.36 3.40
CA PHE A 18 -8.21 -2.77 2.81
C PHE A 18 -7.55 -3.73 1.83
N MET A 19 -6.98 -3.17 0.80
CA MET A 19 -6.14 -3.87 -0.15
C MET A 19 -4.79 -3.16 -0.22
N VAL A 20 -3.72 -3.92 -0.29
CA VAL A 20 -2.36 -3.40 -0.36
C VAL A 20 -1.73 -3.86 -1.67
N MET A 21 -1.19 -2.92 -2.41
CA MET A 21 -0.35 -3.20 -3.58
C MET A 21 1.11 -2.93 -3.18
N ALA A 22 1.94 -3.94 -3.31
CA ALA A 22 3.38 -3.82 -3.11
C ALA A 22 4.09 -3.81 -4.47
N VAL A 23 5.03 -2.91 -4.62
CA VAL A 23 5.85 -2.78 -5.84
C VAL A 23 7.31 -2.94 -5.45
N SER A 24 8.06 -3.71 -6.23
CA SER A 24 9.50 -3.88 -6.04
C SER A 24 10.19 -2.51 -6.14
N GLY A 25 11.06 -2.20 -5.17
CA GLY A 25 11.66 -0.87 -5.02
C GLY A 25 10.81 0.14 -4.24
N GLY A 26 9.52 -0.15 -4.07
CA GLY A 26 8.57 0.72 -3.35
C GLY A 26 8.27 2.02 -4.09
N VAL A 27 7.27 2.75 -3.62
CA VAL A 27 6.97 4.10 -4.12
C VAL A 27 8.01 5.07 -3.58
N ASP A 28 8.76 5.73 -4.48
CA ASP A 28 9.86 6.62 -4.12
C ASP A 28 9.40 8.06 -3.96
N VAL A 29 8.76 8.33 -2.86
CA VAL A 29 8.37 9.67 -2.43
C VAL A 29 9.14 10.07 -1.18
N ARG A 30 9.20 11.37 -0.92
CA ARG A 30 9.84 11.89 0.29
C ARG A 30 9.24 11.25 1.54
N LYS A 31 10.09 10.94 2.51
CA LYS A 31 9.66 10.51 3.84
C LYS A 31 9.29 11.71 4.70
N ASP A 32 8.12 11.65 5.29
CA ASP A 32 7.70 12.54 6.37
C ASP A 32 7.57 11.72 7.66
N LEU A 33 8.23 12.12 8.72
CA LEU A 33 8.32 11.38 10.00
C LEU A 33 8.76 9.91 9.83
N GLY A 34 9.67 9.64 8.88
CA GLY A 34 10.18 8.30 8.59
C GLY A 34 9.28 7.42 7.71
N SER A 35 8.10 7.88 7.33
CA SER A 35 7.12 7.15 6.50
C SER A 35 6.95 7.78 5.13
N ARG A 36 6.73 6.93 4.10
CA ARG A 36 6.31 7.35 2.76
C ARG A 36 4.79 7.35 2.57
N SER A 37 4.04 6.87 3.56
CA SER A 37 2.59 6.82 3.51
C SER A 37 1.96 8.20 3.62
N PHE A 38 0.87 8.39 2.91
CA PHE A 38 0.05 9.59 3.06
C PHE A 38 -0.89 9.48 4.26
N HIS A 39 -0.84 10.45 5.14
CA HIS A 39 -1.75 10.56 6.29
C HIS A 39 -2.78 11.66 6.01
N LEU A 40 -4.00 11.24 5.67
CA LEU A 40 -5.06 12.14 5.20
C LEU A 40 -5.37 13.30 6.15
N ARG A 41 -5.53 13.00 7.45
CA ARG A 41 -5.90 14.02 8.45
C ARG A 41 -4.78 15.02 8.76
N GLY A 42 -3.53 14.56 8.67
CA GLY A 42 -2.36 15.41 8.93
C GLY A 42 -1.80 16.10 7.70
N GLY A 43 -2.23 15.74 6.50
CA GLY A 43 -1.67 16.26 5.26
C GLY A 43 -0.17 15.98 5.13
N LEU A 44 0.30 14.84 5.65
CA LEU A 44 1.70 14.45 5.71
C LEU A 44 1.99 13.29 4.78
N GLY A 45 3.17 13.27 4.19
CA GLY A 45 3.64 12.17 3.34
C GLY A 45 2.98 12.11 1.97
N GLY A 46 3.16 10.97 1.29
CA GLY A 46 2.64 10.74 -0.04
C GLY A 46 3.27 11.61 -1.13
N LEU A 47 2.69 11.52 -2.32
CA LEU A 47 3.06 12.38 -3.44
C LEU A 47 2.29 13.71 -3.31
N ASP A 48 3.01 14.83 -3.29
CA ASP A 48 2.45 16.18 -3.18
C ASP A 48 1.55 16.42 -1.95
N ARG A 49 1.75 15.63 -0.88
CA ARG A 49 0.94 15.69 0.34
C ARG A 49 -0.56 15.55 0.08
N ALA A 50 -0.90 14.74 -0.90
CA ALA A 50 -2.27 14.50 -1.32
C ALA A 50 -2.52 13.01 -1.58
N PRO A 51 -3.78 12.56 -1.57
CA PRO A 51 -4.13 11.23 -2.07
C PRO A 51 -3.75 11.08 -3.54
N VAL A 52 -3.44 9.85 -3.95
CA VAL A 52 -3.19 9.55 -5.36
C VAL A 52 -4.44 9.86 -6.19
N ARG A 53 -4.24 10.55 -7.31
CA ARG A 53 -5.30 11.00 -8.21
C ARG A 53 -5.22 10.28 -9.56
N PRO A 54 -6.33 10.16 -10.29
CA PRO A 54 -6.31 9.63 -11.65
C PRO A 54 -5.32 10.40 -12.54
N GLY A 55 -4.58 9.66 -13.37
CA GLY A 55 -3.56 10.22 -14.28
C GLY A 55 -2.24 10.57 -13.62
N GLN A 56 -2.08 10.38 -12.33
CA GLN A 56 -0.83 10.63 -11.62
C GLN A 56 0.17 9.50 -11.86
N VAL A 57 1.43 9.87 -12.11
CA VAL A 57 2.54 8.92 -12.22
C VAL A 57 3.21 8.79 -10.85
N LEU A 58 3.35 7.56 -10.37
CA LEU A 58 4.02 7.27 -9.11
C LEU A 58 5.49 6.90 -9.41
N PRO A 59 6.46 7.62 -8.85
CA PRO A 59 7.85 7.24 -8.96
C PRO A 59 8.11 5.94 -8.18
N ILE A 60 8.80 5.01 -8.80
CA ILE A 60 9.18 3.73 -8.19
C ILE A 60 10.69 3.74 -7.94
N GLY A 61 11.10 3.32 -6.76
CA GLY A 61 12.49 3.19 -6.39
C GLY A 61 13.19 2.05 -7.11
N GLY A 62 14.51 2.04 -7.05
CA GLY A 62 15.32 0.96 -7.64
C GLY A 62 14.93 -0.40 -7.04
N ALA A 63 14.55 -1.34 -7.88
CA ALA A 63 14.24 -2.69 -7.44
C ALA A 63 15.53 -3.44 -7.07
N PRO A 64 15.56 -4.19 -5.95
CA PRO A 64 16.66 -5.09 -5.70
C PRO A 64 16.72 -6.16 -6.79
N GLN A 65 17.92 -6.47 -7.23
CA GLN A 65 18.15 -7.60 -8.16
C GLN A 65 17.88 -8.91 -7.40
N GLY A 66 16.94 -9.69 -7.89
CA GLY A 66 16.59 -10.97 -7.26
C GLY A 66 15.54 -11.74 -8.08
N PRO A 67 15.32 -13.01 -7.75
CA PRO A 67 14.31 -13.81 -8.44
C PRO A 67 12.90 -13.27 -8.16
N ASP A 68 12.01 -13.43 -9.13
CA ASP A 68 10.59 -13.19 -8.93
C ASP A 68 10.04 -14.15 -7.88
N LEU A 69 9.47 -13.58 -6.83
CA LEU A 69 8.87 -14.37 -5.76
C LEU A 69 7.35 -14.34 -5.89
N THR A 70 6.76 -15.51 -5.95
CA THR A 70 5.31 -15.67 -5.88
C THR A 70 4.94 -16.38 -4.58
N ALA A 71 4.09 -15.75 -3.78
CA ALA A 71 3.57 -16.35 -2.56
C ALA A 71 2.04 -16.26 -2.54
N SER A 72 1.38 -17.33 -2.14
CA SER A 72 -0.04 -17.33 -1.82
C SER A 72 -0.19 -17.25 -0.30
N ILE A 73 -0.82 -16.18 0.17
CA ILE A 73 -1.09 -15.98 1.59
C ILE A 73 -2.59 -16.13 1.81
N ALA A 74 -2.97 -17.11 2.63
CA ALA A 74 -4.36 -17.21 3.07
C ALA A 74 -4.72 -16.00 3.94
N PRO A 75 -5.85 -15.33 3.67
CA PRO A 75 -6.28 -14.21 4.50
C PRO A 75 -6.56 -14.71 5.93
N ARG A 76 -5.98 -14.04 6.90
CA ARG A 76 -6.27 -14.31 8.31
C ARG A 76 -7.47 -13.46 8.73
N VAL A 77 -8.58 -14.10 9.00
CA VAL A 77 -9.73 -13.47 9.63
C VAL A 77 -9.62 -13.73 11.13
N SER A 78 -9.47 -12.69 11.92
CA SER A 78 -9.54 -12.83 13.38
C SER A 78 -11.00 -13.01 13.78
N SER A 79 -11.35 -14.18 14.27
CA SER A 79 -12.65 -14.50 14.86
C SER A 79 -12.48 -14.62 16.38
N GLY A 80 -12.19 -13.55 17.05
CA GLY A 80 -11.98 -13.57 18.51
C GLY A 80 -12.73 -12.45 19.22
N ALA A 81 -12.93 -12.61 20.53
CA ALA A 81 -13.43 -11.54 21.36
C ALA A 81 -12.38 -10.42 21.49
N TYR A 82 -12.79 -9.21 21.26
CA TYR A 82 -11.95 -8.03 21.49
C TYR A 82 -12.15 -7.55 22.92
N ARG A 83 -11.05 -7.40 23.67
CA ARG A 83 -11.08 -6.75 24.97
C ARG A 83 -11.01 -5.25 24.77
N VAL A 84 -11.98 -4.55 25.29
CA VAL A 84 -12.02 -3.08 25.27
C VAL A 84 -11.95 -2.55 26.69
N VAL A 85 -11.25 -1.46 26.88
CA VAL A 85 -11.22 -0.70 28.12
C VAL A 85 -11.89 0.63 27.81
N LEU A 86 -12.89 0.97 28.62
CA LEU A 86 -13.52 2.29 28.49
C LEU A 86 -12.49 3.34 28.90
N GLY A 87 -12.29 4.32 28.04
CA GLY A 87 -11.46 5.48 28.33
C GLY A 87 -12.10 6.38 29.40
N PRO A 88 -11.34 7.33 29.91
CA PRO A 88 -11.85 8.34 30.83
C PRO A 88 -12.90 9.24 30.21
#